data_8d18541c48436358f64a75dde6535c9d
#
_entry.id   8d18541c48436358f64a75dde6535c9d
#
_cell.length_a   1.000
_cell.length_b   1.000
_cell.length_c   1.000
_cell.angle_alpha   90.00
_cell.angle_beta   90.00
_cell.angle_gamma   90.00
#
_symmetry.space_group_name_H-M   'P 1'
#
loop_
_entity.id
_entity.type
_entity.pdbx_description
1 polymer ?
#
loop_
_entity_poly.entity_id
_entity_poly.type
_entity_poly.pdbx_seq_one_letter_code
_entity_poly.pdbx_strand_id
1 'polypeptide(L)'
;LTRALDDQQITMAIINTTFSSQVGLSPSRNGLFVESKDSPYVNIFASRIENKDSEKVKNLVKAYQSDEVAAAAEQLYKGDAVKGW
;
A
#
# COMPACT_ATOMS: atom_id res chain seq x y z
N LEU A 1 -3.85 -14.84 2.23
CA LEU A 1 -4.86 -14.29 3.18
C LEU A 1 -6.21 -14.06 2.52
N THR A 2 -6.26 -13.69 1.25
CA THR A 2 -7.54 -13.46 0.56
C THR A 2 -8.42 -14.70 0.51
N ARG A 3 -7.83 -15.89 0.37
CA ARG A 3 -8.56 -17.15 0.42
C ARG A 3 -9.13 -17.47 1.81
N ALA A 4 -8.51 -16.95 2.86
CA ALA A 4 -8.97 -17.18 4.23
C ALA A 4 -10.34 -16.54 4.49
N LEU A 5 -10.75 -15.55 3.69
CA LEU A 5 -12.05 -14.92 3.82
C LEU A 5 -13.23 -15.88 3.49
N ASP A 6 -12.95 -16.96 2.76
CA ASP A 6 -13.96 -17.97 2.45
C ASP A 6 -14.09 -19.03 3.56
N ASP A 7 -13.19 -19.01 4.53
CA ASP A 7 -13.20 -19.93 5.65
C ASP A 7 -14.13 -19.41 6.76
N GLN A 8 -15.18 -20.15 7.06
CA GLN A 8 -16.15 -19.75 8.08
C GLN A 8 -15.57 -19.68 9.50
N GLN A 9 -14.40 -20.26 9.74
CA GLN A 9 -13.71 -20.19 11.03
C GLN A 9 -12.91 -18.89 11.20
N ILE A 10 -12.71 -18.15 10.11
CA ILE A 10 -11.98 -16.87 10.10
C ILE A 10 -13.00 -15.73 10.20
N THR A 11 -12.98 -15.02 11.33
CA THR A 11 -13.90 -13.91 11.55
C THR A 11 -13.53 -12.68 10.70
N MET A 12 -12.24 -12.35 10.64
CA MET A 12 -11.74 -11.21 9.86
C MET A 12 -10.26 -11.42 9.53
N ALA A 13 -9.78 -10.72 8.53
CA ALA A 13 -8.36 -10.73 8.15
C ALA A 13 -7.90 -9.31 7.81
N ILE A 14 -6.65 -9.02 8.11
CA ILE A 14 -5.98 -7.78 7.70
C ILE A 14 -5.23 -8.09 6.41
N ILE A 15 -5.59 -7.39 5.34
CA ILE A 15 -5.07 -7.68 3.99
C ILE A 15 -4.59 -6.38 3.35
N ASN A 16 -3.35 -6.39 2.87
CA ASN A 16 -2.81 -5.23 2.13
C ASN A 16 -3.54 -5.06 0.80
N THR A 17 -3.74 -3.83 0.38
CA THR A 17 -4.48 -3.48 -0.84
C THR A 17 -3.92 -4.16 -2.09
N THR A 18 -2.60 -4.33 -2.17
CA THR A 18 -1.96 -5.01 -3.30
C THR A 18 -2.44 -6.45 -3.49
N PHE A 19 -2.80 -7.12 -2.42
CA PHE A 19 -3.32 -8.49 -2.47
C PHE A 19 -4.84 -8.52 -2.66
N SER A 20 -5.57 -7.64 -1.98
CA SER A 20 -7.02 -7.59 -2.10
C SER A 20 -7.46 -7.19 -3.51
N SER A 21 -6.76 -6.25 -4.13
CA SER A 21 -7.08 -5.77 -5.48
C SER A 21 -6.95 -6.86 -6.54
N GLN A 22 -6.03 -7.81 -6.34
CA GLN A 22 -5.83 -8.92 -7.29
C GLN A 22 -7.03 -9.87 -7.37
N VAL A 23 -7.85 -9.89 -6.33
CA VAL A 23 -9.06 -10.73 -6.29
C VAL A 23 -10.33 -9.89 -6.37
N GLY A 24 -10.22 -8.65 -6.80
CA GLY A 24 -11.36 -7.77 -7.02
C GLY A 24 -11.98 -7.18 -5.77
N LEU A 25 -11.32 -7.29 -4.62
CA LEU A 25 -11.77 -6.68 -3.37
C LEU A 25 -11.23 -5.25 -3.26
N SER A 26 -12.10 -4.33 -2.93
CA SER A 26 -11.76 -2.91 -2.74
C SER A 26 -11.91 -2.54 -1.27
N PRO A 27 -10.87 -1.95 -0.65
CA PRO A 27 -10.97 -1.47 0.73
C PRO A 27 -12.15 -0.55 0.97
N SER A 28 -12.43 0.38 0.05
CA SER A 28 -13.52 1.34 0.20
C SER A 28 -14.92 0.71 0.09
N ARG A 29 -15.05 -0.42 -0.63
CA ARG A 29 -16.34 -1.08 -0.84
C ARG A 29 -16.54 -2.31 0.03
N ASN A 30 -15.47 -3.09 0.26
CA ASN A 30 -15.54 -4.39 0.92
C ASN A 30 -14.88 -4.39 2.31
N GLY A 31 -14.07 -3.36 2.61
CA GLY A 31 -13.38 -3.28 3.88
C GLY A 31 -14.31 -2.89 5.03
N LEU A 32 -14.16 -3.55 6.17
CA LEU A 32 -14.83 -3.15 7.40
C LEU A 32 -14.13 -1.96 8.04
N PHE A 33 -12.82 -1.87 7.86
CA PHE A 33 -11.97 -0.83 8.41
C PHE A 33 -10.76 -0.66 7.48
N VAL A 34 -10.36 0.57 7.22
CA VAL A 34 -9.20 0.91 6.39
C VAL A 34 -8.29 1.84 7.18
N GLU A 35 -6.99 1.55 7.21
CA GLU A 35 -6.02 2.41 7.88
C GLU A 35 -5.99 3.80 7.25
N SER A 36 -5.82 4.81 8.10
CA SER A 36 -5.65 6.18 7.63
C SER A 36 -4.25 6.39 7.05
N LYS A 37 -4.09 7.46 6.30
CA LYS A 37 -2.78 7.89 5.75
C LYS A 37 -1.75 8.20 6.84
N ASP A 38 -2.21 8.44 8.05
CA ASP A 38 -1.35 8.79 9.19
C ASP A 38 -0.95 7.57 10.01
N SER A 39 -1.27 6.37 9.54
CA SER A 39 -0.89 5.13 10.20
C SER A 39 0.64 5.00 10.25
N PRO A 40 1.21 4.53 11.37
CA PRO A 40 2.65 4.26 11.45
C PRO A 40 3.08 3.04 10.63
N TYR A 41 2.14 2.28 10.10
CA TYR A 41 2.41 1.05 9.35
C TYR A 41 2.42 1.26 7.83
N VAL A 42 2.67 2.50 7.37
CA VAL A 42 2.87 2.76 5.94
C VAL A 42 4.06 1.98 5.40
N ASN A 43 4.02 1.68 4.12
CA ASN A 43 5.16 1.06 3.45
C ASN A 43 6.34 2.05 3.42
N ILE A 44 7.54 1.53 3.59
CA ILE A 44 8.74 2.34 3.67
C ILE A 44 9.79 1.84 2.68
N PHE A 45 10.70 2.73 2.30
CA PHE A 45 11.94 2.33 1.67
C PHE A 45 12.93 1.92 2.74
N ALA A 46 13.49 0.73 2.60
CA ALA A 46 14.53 0.24 3.51
C ALA A 46 15.86 0.11 2.75
N SER A 47 16.92 0.60 3.34
CA SER A 47 18.28 0.48 2.80
C SER A 47 19.24 0.09 3.90
N ARG A 48 20.44 -0.34 3.51
CA ARG A 48 21.53 -0.48 4.46
C ARG A 48 21.93 0.89 4.97
N ILE A 49 22.39 0.95 6.22
CA ILE A 49 22.71 2.22 6.86
C ILE A 49 23.81 2.99 6.12
N GLU A 50 24.78 2.28 5.55
CA GLU A 50 25.85 2.88 4.77
C GLU A 50 25.39 3.48 3.43
N ASN A 51 24.20 3.11 2.97
CA ASN A 51 23.66 3.57 1.69
C ASN A 51 22.50 4.58 1.83
N LYS A 52 22.05 4.85 3.05
CA LYS A 52 20.85 5.65 3.27
C LYS A 52 20.89 7.06 2.66
N ASP A 53 22.10 7.64 2.57
CA ASP A 53 22.30 8.98 2.02
C ASP A 53 22.92 8.98 0.62
N SER A 54 22.97 7.81 -0.05
CA SER A 54 23.51 7.70 -1.39
C SER A 54 22.61 8.39 -2.42
N GLU A 55 23.23 8.89 -3.51
CA GLU A 55 22.48 9.52 -4.60
C GLU A 55 21.45 8.57 -5.22
N LYS A 56 21.76 7.29 -5.32
CA LYS A 56 20.85 6.28 -5.86
C LYS A 56 19.58 6.17 -5.02
N VAL A 57 19.69 6.12 -3.70
CA VAL A 57 18.55 6.03 -2.80
C VAL A 57 17.74 7.32 -2.84
N LYS A 58 18.41 8.47 -2.80
CA LYS A 58 17.72 9.77 -2.88
C LYS A 58 16.96 9.93 -4.19
N ASN A 59 17.55 9.54 -5.30
CA ASN A 59 16.92 9.62 -6.62
C ASN A 59 15.70 8.68 -6.71
N LEU A 60 15.80 7.48 -6.15
CA LEU A 60 14.68 6.54 -6.11
C LEU A 60 13.51 7.10 -5.31
N VAL A 61 13.78 7.62 -4.12
CA VAL A 61 12.74 8.21 -3.27
C VAL A 61 12.09 9.41 -3.96
N LYS A 62 12.91 10.28 -4.54
CA LYS A 62 12.41 11.46 -5.26
C LYS A 62 11.53 11.09 -6.45
N ALA A 63 11.92 10.08 -7.21
CA ALA A 63 11.14 9.59 -8.35
C ALA A 63 9.84 8.94 -7.91
N TYR A 64 9.87 8.18 -6.84
CA TYR A 64 8.69 7.49 -6.31
C TYR A 64 7.70 8.45 -5.65
N GLN A 65 8.20 9.37 -4.84
CA GLN A 65 7.38 10.37 -4.16
C GLN A 65 7.09 11.55 -5.10
N SER A 66 6.47 11.25 -6.22
CA SER A 66 6.15 12.23 -7.27
C SER A 66 4.64 12.23 -7.55
N ASP A 67 4.18 13.31 -8.17
CA ASP A 67 2.78 13.44 -8.57
C ASP A 67 2.41 12.41 -9.65
N GLU A 68 3.35 12.07 -10.52
CA GLU A 68 3.15 11.08 -11.56
C GLU A 68 2.89 9.70 -10.98
N VAL A 69 3.67 9.30 -9.97
CA VAL A 69 3.47 8.00 -9.29
C VAL A 69 2.17 8.02 -8.50
N ALA A 70 1.85 9.10 -7.81
CA ALA A 70 0.59 9.22 -7.08
C ALA A 70 -0.60 9.09 -8.02
N ALA A 71 -0.57 9.74 -9.17
CA ALA A 71 -1.63 9.63 -10.17
C ALA A 71 -1.75 8.22 -10.75
N ALA A 72 -0.62 7.57 -11.03
CA ALA A 72 -0.60 6.20 -11.53
C ALA A 72 -1.17 5.22 -10.50
N ALA A 73 -0.82 5.39 -9.23
CA ALA A 73 -1.34 4.55 -8.15
C ALA A 73 -2.85 4.73 -7.97
N GLU A 74 -3.34 5.96 -8.03
CA GLU A 74 -4.77 6.23 -7.94
C GLU A 74 -5.53 5.56 -9.07
N GLN A 75 -5.01 5.63 -10.28
CA GLN A 75 -5.61 5.00 -11.45
C GLN A 75 -5.57 3.47 -11.36
N LEU A 76 -4.44 2.92 -10.94
CA LEU A 76 -4.25 1.47 -10.85
C LEU A 76 -5.12 0.84 -9.77
N TYR A 77 -5.25 1.48 -8.62
CA TYR A 77 -6.02 1.01 -7.47
C TYR A 77 -7.41 1.66 -7.36
N LYS A 78 -7.81 2.45 -8.35
CA LYS A 78 -9.14 3.08 -8.42
C LYS A 78 -9.51 3.86 -7.15
N GLY A 79 -8.55 4.64 -6.65
CA GLY A 79 -8.72 5.45 -5.46
C GLY A 79 -8.47 4.74 -4.13
N ASP A 80 -8.16 3.44 -4.14
CA ASP A 80 -7.90 2.67 -2.92
C ASP A 80 -6.45 2.76 -2.44
N ALA A 81 -5.56 3.38 -3.21
CA ALA A 81 -4.19 3.65 -2.78
C ALA A 81 -4.14 4.96 -2.01
N VAL A 82 -3.44 4.96 -0.89
CA VAL A 82 -3.32 6.13 -0.01
C VAL A 82 -1.89 6.63 -0.05
N LYS A 83 -1.71 7.89 -0.44
CA LYS A 83 -0.41 8.56 -0.48
C LYS A 83 0.13 8.72 0.94
N GLY A 84 1.36 8.23 1.18
CA GLY A 84 2.01 8.25 2.49
C GLY A 84 3.07 9.34 2.68
N TRP A 85 3.16 10.31 1.77
CA TRP A 85 4.14 11.41 1.86
C TRP A 85 3.52 12.77 1.67
#